data_808e33def3ec9f2c7371905453eb9d43
#
_entry.id   808e33def3ec9f2c7371905453eb9d43
#
_cell.length_a   1.000
_cell.length_b   1.000
_cell.length_c   1.000
_cell.angle_alpha   90.00
_cell.angle_beta   90.00
_cell.angle_gamma   90.00
#
_symmetry.space_group_name_H-M   'P 1'
#
loop_
_entity.id
_entity.type
_entity.pdbx_description
1 polymer ?
#
loop_
_entity_poly.entity_id
_entity_poly.type
_entity_poly.pdbx_seq_one_letter_code
_entity_poly.pdbx_strand_id
1 'polypeptide(L)'
;MSDPAATRVPASETPEQEACGCFRRTAGAPRCRGRDRGSGSAAGIGLVALAAAGLFLAAVLGSAFIARSQAQAAADQAALAGAMYIQDKGAVSGEEACLSADAAARNNHADLTGCIVRDSDVTAEAGVSPFFRFLPRIRAKAKAGPVDCVSRNG
;
A
#
# COMPACT_ATOMS: atom_id res chain seq x y z
N MET A 1 -17.65 1.94 -63.57
CA MET A 1 -17.61 0.48 -63.72
C MET A 1 -17.13 -0.05 -62.36
N SER A 2 -17.94 -0.95 -61.76
CA SER A 2 -17.68 -1.81 -60.63
C SER A 2 -18.02 -1.22 -59.25
N ASP A 3 -19.24 -1.59 -58.79
CA ASP A 3 -19.74 -1.43 -57.42
C ASP A 3 -18.90 -2.15 -56.37
N PRO A 4 -18.81 -1.63 -55.15
CA PRO A 4 -18.47 -2.43 -54.02
C PRO A 4 -19.70 -2.94 -53.31
N ALA A 5 -19.76 -4.24 -53.13
CA ALA A 5 -20.75 -5.03 -52.48
C ALA A 5 -21.07 -4.56 -51.06
N ALA A 6 -22.31 -4.25 -50.80
CA ALA A 6 -22.84 -4.04 -49.45
C ALA A 6 -22.81 -5.35 -48.67
N THR A 7 -21.96 -5.43 -47.68
CA THR A 7 -21.97 -6.54 -46.70
C THR A 7 -23.13 -6.32 -45.74
N ARG A 8 -24.19 -7.06 -45.94
CA ARG A 8 -25.35 -7.14 -45.09
C ARG A 8 -24.97 -7.86 -43.79
N VAL A 9 -24.97 -7.15 -42.68
CA VAL A 9 -24.85 -7.73 -41.34
C VAL A 9 -26.18 -8.42 -41.02
N PRO A 10 -26.20 -9.69 -40.66
CA PRO A 10 -27.39 -10.32 -40.16
C PRO A 10 -27.77 -9.79 -38.80
N ALA A 11 -29.02 -9.38 -38.65
CA ALA A 11 -29.62 -9.07 -37.36
C ALA A 11 -29.60 -10.35 -36.49
N SER A 12 -28.77 -10.34 -35.48
CA SER A 12 -28.75 -11.38 -34.47
C SER A 12 -29.94 -11.22 -33.56
N GLU A 13 -30.68 -12.29 -33.56
CA GLU A 13 -31.87 -12.65 -32.82
C GLU A 13 -31.81 -12.20 -31.35
N THR A 14 -32.91 -11.66 -30.93
CA THR A 14 -33.31 -11.41 -29.55
C THR A 14 -33.21 -12.70 -28.72
N PRO A 15 -32.52 -12.66 -27.55
CA PRO A 15 -32.57 -13.79 -26.64
C PRO A 15 -34.00 -13.91 -26.07
N GLU A 16 -34.44 -15.12 -26.17
CA GLU A 16 -35.70 -15.69 -25.73
C GLU A 16 -36.18 -15.13 -24.39
N GLN A 17 -37.42 -14.65 -24.46
CA GLN A 17 -38.29 -14.56 -23.30
C GLN A 17 -38.30 -15.92 -22.59
N GLU A 18 -37.57 -15.99 -21.47
CA GLU A 18 -37.74 -17.10 -20.55
C GLU A 18 -39.18 -17.14 -20.08
N ALA A 19 -39.86 -18.13 -20.61
CA ALA A 19 -41.23 -18.46 -20.32
C ALA A 19 -41.44 -18.61 -18.81
N CYS A 20 -42.21 -17.70 -18.25
CA CYS A 20 -42.85 -17.88 -16.95
C CYS A 20 -43.67 -19.19 -16.98
N GLY A 21 -43.13 -20.26 -16.43
CA GLY A 21 -43.79 -21.53 -16.26
C GLY A 21 -44.98 -21.38 -15.32
N CYS A 22 -46.18 -21.13 -15.88
CA CYS A 22 -47.44 -21.24 -15.17
C CYS A 22 -47.79 -22.72 -15.04
N PHE A 23 -47.55 -23.29 -13.88
CA PHE A 23 -48.07 -24.61 -13.54
C PHE A 23 -49.59 -24.52 -13.34
N ARG A 24 -50.37 -25.01 -14.32
CA ARG A 24 -51.81 -25.04 -14.30
C ARG A 24 -52.31 -26.15 -13.34
N ARG A 25 -52.66 -25.78 -12.11
CA ARG A 25 -53.45 -26.63 -11.21
C ARG A 25 -54.92 -26.25 -11.32
N THR A 26 -55.76 -27.23 -11.58
CA THR A 26 -57.22 -27.15 -11.68
C THR A 26 -57.83 -26.51 -10.44
N ALA A 27 -58.78 -25.56 -10.66
CA ALA A 27 -59.65 -24.92 -9.68
C ALA A 27 -58.95 -23.98 -8.65
N GLY A 28 -58.64 -22.76 -9.09
CA GLY A 28 -58.19 -21.64 -8.25
C GLY A 28 -57.47 -20.60 -9.09
N ALA A 29 -57.81 -19.33 -8.92
CA ALA A 29 -57.21 -18.24 -9.66
C ALA A 29 -55.66 -18.33 -9.66
N PRO A 30 -54.98 -18.07 -10.81
CA PRO A 30 -53.53 -18.13 -10.86
C PRO A 30 -52.94 -17.04 -9.95
N ARG A 31 -52.45 -17.46 -8.80
CA ARG A 31 -51.60 -16.62 -8.00
C ARG A 31 -50.22 -16.61 -8.68
N CYS A 32 -50.03 -15.63 -9.53
CA CYS A 32 -48.68 -15.27 -9.94
C CYS A 32 -47.93 -14.88 -8.65
N ARG A 33 -47.13 -15.82 -8.14
CA ARG A 33 -46.22 -15.54 -7.04
C ARG A 33 -45.22 -14.54 -7.60
N GLY A 34 -45.48 -13.26 -7.36
CA GLY A 34 -44.54 -12.18 -7.67
C GLY A 34 -43.20 -12.56 -7.05
N ARG A 35 -42.26 -12.84 -7.90
CA ARG A 35 -40.88 -13.02 -7.48
C ARG A 35 -40.48 -11.68 -6.87
N ASP A 36 -40.31 -11.69 -5.57
CA ASP A 36 -39.94 -10.47 -4.81
C ASP A 36 -38.76 -9.81 -5.47
N ARG A 37 -39.01 -8.71 -6.19
CA ARG A 37 -37.99 -7.86 -6.80
C ARG A 37 -37.13 -7.12 -5.78
N GLY A 38 -37.28 -7.43 -4.49
CA GLY A 38 -36.55 -6.80 -3.41
C GLY A 38 -35.15 -7.37 -3.10
N SER A 39 -34.83 -8.59 -3.57
CA SER A 39 -33.55 -9.24 -3.19
C SER A 39 -32.35 -8.69 -3.95
N GLY A 40 -32.53 -8.07 -5.11
CA GLY A 40 -31.45 -7.49 -5.89
C GLY A 40 -30.82 -6.26 -5.26
N SER A 41 -31.62 -5.42 -4.61
CA SER A 41 -31.12 -4.22 -3.94
C SER A 41 -30.30 -4.55 -2.68
N ALA A 42 -30.73 -5.55 -1.91
CA ALA A 42 -29.99 -5.99 -0.73
C ALA A 42 -28.64 -6.62 -1.10
N ALA A 43 -28.61 -7.45 -2.16
CA ALA A 43 -27.37 -8.02 -2.68
C ALA A 43 -26.44 -6.93 -3.26
N GLY A 44 -26.98 -5.93 -3.94
CA GLY A 44 -26.23 -4.80 -4.48
C GLY A 44 -25.56 -3.97 -3.37
N ILE A 45 -26.30 -3.66 -2.31
CA ILE A 45 -25.75 -2.93 -1.15
C ILE A 45 -24.65 -3.76 -0.47
N GLY A 46 -24.84 -5.07 -0.35
CA GLY A 46 -23.83 -5.97 0.23
C GLY A 46 -22.53 -5.97 -0.58
N LEU A 47 -22.61 -6.03 -1.91
CA LEU A 47 -21.43 -5.97 -2.78
C LEU A 47 -20.69 -4.63 -2.69
N VAL A 48 -21.41 -3.50 -2.67
CA VAL A 48 -20.81 -2.17 -2.51
C VAL A 48 -20.12 -2.06 -1.15
N ALA A 49 -20.76 -2.53 -0.08
CA ALA A 49 -20.16 -2.51 1.26
C ALA A 49 -18.88 -3.38 1.32
N LEU A 50 -18.89 -4.55 0.71
CA LEU A 50 -17.73 -5.43 0.64
C LEU A 50 -16.59 -4.79 -0.15
N ALA A 51 -16.88 -4.18 -1.29
CA ALA A 51 -15.90 -3.46 -2.10
C ALA A 51 -15.29 -2.27 -1.34
N ALA A 52 -16.12 -1.49 -0.66
CA ALA A 52 -15.66 -0.37 0.16
C ALA A 52 -14.76 -0.83 1.31
N ALA A 53 -15.13 -1.92 2.00
CA ALA A 53 -14.31 -2.52 3.05
C ALA A 53 -12.97 -3.02 2.52
N GLY A 54 -12.95 -3.65 1.34
CA GLY A 54 -11.73 -4.10 0.67
C GLY A 54 -10.79 -2.95 0.31
N LEU A 55 -11.33 -1.86 -0.26
CA LEU A 55 -10.56 -0.66 -0.59
C LEU A 55 -10.00 0.02 0.67
N PHE A 56 -10.79 0.10 1.74
CA PHE A 56 -10.34 0.66 3.00
C PHE A 56 -9.19 -0.17 3.60
N LEU A 57 -9.32 -1.48 3.61
CA LEU A 57 -8.26 -2.38 4.08
C LEU A 57 -6.98 -2.24 3.24
N ALA A 58 -7.11 -2.18 1.92
CA ALA A 58 -5.98 -1.95 1.03
C ALA A 58 -5.28 -0.61 1.29
N ALA A 59 -6.04 0.46 1.55
CA ALA A 59 -5.48 1.77 1.89
C ALA A 59 -4.72 1.75 3.23
N VAL A 60 -5.26 1.07 4.26
CA VAL A 60 -4.60 0.93 5.56
C VAL A 60 -3.29 0.15 5.42
N LEU A 61 -3.30 -0.99 4.75
CA LEU A 61 -2.10 -1.79 4.52
C LEU A 61 -1.07 -1.02 3.69
N GLY A 62 -1.51 -0.36 2.61
CA GLY A 62 -0.64 0.45 1.77
C GLY A 62 0.05 1.58 2.54
N SER A 63 -0.68 2.28 3.42
CA SER A 63 -0.09 3.33 4.27
C SER A 63 0.96 2.80 5.24
N ALA A 64 0.78 1.60 5.77
CA ALA A 64 1.75 0.96 6.66
C ALA A 64 3.04 0.56 5.91
N PHE A 65 2.91 0.04 4.69
CA PHE A 65 4.07 -0.29 3.85
C PHE A 65 4.86 0.96 3.45
N ILE A 66 4.19 2.03 3.06
CA ILE A 66 4.83 3.31 2.73
C ILE A 66 5.58 3.86 3.96
N ALA A 67 4.93 3.90 5.13
CA ALA A 67 5.56 4.39 6.34
C ALA A 67 6.78 3.55 6.75
N ARG A 68 6.75 2.21 6.52
CA ARG A 68 7.89 1.33 6.79
C ARG A 68 9.05 1.62 5.84
N SER A 69 8.80 1.76 4.54
CA SER A 69 9.86 2.08 3.57
C SER A 69 10.48 3.45 3.82
N GLN A 70 9.68 4.45 4.18
CA GLN A 70 10.16 5.77 4.57
C GLN A 70 11.01 5.72 5.83
N ALA A 71 10.57 5.01 6.88
CA ALA A 71 11.33 4.88 8.11
C ALA A 71 12.69 4.20 7.85
N GLN A 72 12.71 3.16 7.01
CA GLN A 72 13.96 2.49 6.65
C GLN A 72 14.89 3.42 5.86
N ALA A 73 14.42 4.08 4.83
CA ALA A 73 15.21 5.01 4.04
C ALA A 73 15.76 6.17 4.89
N ALA A 74 14.93 6.70 5.80
CA ALA A 74 15.36 7.75 6.72
C ALA A 74 16.43 7.28 7.71
N ALA A 75 16.30 6.04 8.25
CA ALA A 75 17.29 5.47 9.14
C ALA A 75 18.62 5.23 8.43
N ASP A 76 18.59 4.70 7.19
CA ASP A 76 19.78 4.45 6.38
C ASP A 76 20.53 5.76 6.07
N GLN A 77 19.80 6.79 5.65
CA GLN A 77 20.39 8.09 5.37
C GLN A 77 20.90 8.81 6.63
N ALA A 78 20.19 8.69 7.75
CA ALA A 78 20.64 9.24 9.02
C ALA A 78 21.93 8.57 9.51
N ALA A 79 21.99 7.24 9.45
CA ALA A 79 23.20 6.51 9.83
C ALA A 79 24.39 6.89 8.93
N LEU A 80 24.15 6.97 7.61
CA LEU A 80 25.17 7.35 6.64
C LEU A 80 25.67 8.79 6.88
N ALA A 81 24.75 9.76 7.08
CA ALA A 81 25.12 11.14 7.34
C ALA A 81 25.98 11.30 8.60
N GLY A 82 25.62 10.60 9.68
CA GLY A 82 26.42 10.59 10.90
C GLY A 82 27.79 9.97 10.71
N ALA A 83 27.87 8.83 9.98
CA ALA A 83 29.16 8.18 9.70
C ALA A 83 30.06 9.01 8.79
N MET A 84 29.51 9.64 7.75
CA MET A 84 30.26 10.55 6.88
C MET A 84 30.77 11.77 7.64
N TYR A 85 29.99 12.32 8.59
CA TYR A 85 30.42 13.43 9.43
C TYR A 85 31.64 13.07 10.27
N ILE A 86 31.67 11.87 10.87
CA ILE A 86 32.84 11.38 11.63
C ILE A 86 34.06 11.24 10.71
N GLN A 87 33.88 10.72 9.50
CA GLN A 87 35.01 10.54 8.56
C GLN A 87 35.55 11.86 8.05
N ASP A 88 34.70 12.86 7.79
CA ASP A 88 35.14 14.17 7.28
C ASP A 88 35.84 15.03 8.34
N LYS A 89 35.34 15.00 9.57
CA LYS A 89 35.84 15.85 10.66
C LYS A 89 36.87 15.18 11.56
N GLY A 90 37.05 13.87 11.45
CA GLY A 90 37.91 13.09 12.34
C GLY A 90 37.28 12.84 13.71
N ALA A 91 38.06 12.93 14.77
CA ALA A 91 37.58 12.69 16.14
C ALA A 91 36.62 13.78 16.61
N VAL A 92 35.36 13.65 16.26
CA VAL A 92 34.25 14.51 16.70
C VAL A 92 33.47 13.85 17.84
N SER A 93 32.71 14.66 18.58
CA SER A 93 31.82 14.13 19.58
C SER A 93 30.69 13.30 18.91
N GLY A 94 30.29 12.19 19.54
CA GLY A 94 29.14 11.41 19.04
C GLY A 94 27.88 12.23 18.95
N GLU A 95 27.78 13.32 19.73
CA GLU A 95 26.63 14.24 19.68
C GLU A 95 26.55 14.99 18.35
N GLU A 96 27.67 15.51 17.84
CA GLU A 96 27.68 16.21 16.55
C GLU A 96 27.33 15.29 15.37
N ALA A 97 27.80 14.04 15.40
CA ALA A 97 27.44 13.04 14.42
C ALA A 97 25.91 12.73 14.48
N CYS A 98 25.35 12.66 15.69
CA CYS A 98 23.91 12.46 15.88
C CYS A 98 23.08 13.68 15.46
N LEU A 99 23.58 14.91 15.58
CA LEU A 99 22.91 16.10 15.03
C LEU A 99 22.86 16.05 13.50
N SER A 100 23.95 15.61 12.85
CA SER A 100 23.95 15.39 11.40
C SER A 100 22.96 14.30 10.98
N ALA A 101 22.89 13.21 11.75
CA ALA A 101 21.91 12.14 11.53
C ALA A 101 20.46 12.64 11.70
N ASP A 102 20.19 13.48 12.70
CA ASP A 102 18.86 14.06 12.93
C ASP A 102 18.43 14.97 11.77
N ALA A 103 19.33 15.81 11.28
CA ALA A 103 19.07 16.65 10.12
C ALA A 103 18.71 15.80 8.87
N ALA A 104 19.44 14.70 8.65
CA ALA A 104 19.16 13.79 7.54
C ALA A 104 17.81 13.07 7.71
N ALA A 105 17.45 12.63 8.92
CA ALA A 105 16.14 12.02 9.20
C ALA A 105 15.00 13.00 8.91
N ARG A 106 15.11 14.24 9.39
CA ARG A 106 14.08 15.28 9.16
C ARG A 106 13.91 15.63 7.69
N ASN A 107 14.98 15.67 6.91
CA ASN A 107 14.90 15.88 5.46
C ASN A 107 14.12 14.75 4.74
N ASN A 108 14.02 13.58 5.37
CA ASN A 108 13.22 12.45 4.90
C ASN A 108 11.87 12.32 5.62
N HIS A 109 11.38 13.40 6.23
CA HIS A 109 10.09 13.45 6.93
C HIS A 109 9.95 12.39 8.04
N ALA A 110 11.06 12.08 8.71
CA ALA A 110 11.11 11.15 9.84
C ALA A 110 11.71 11.83 11.06
N ASP A 111 11.38 11.35 12.25
CA ASP A 111 11.99 11.78 13.49
C ASP A 111 13.08 10.79 13.89
N LEU A 112 14.25 11.27 14.25
CA LEU A 112 15.29 10.44 14.85
C LEU A 112 14.86 10.05 16.27
N THR A 113 14.64 8.76 16.51
CA THR A 113 14.19 8.22 17.81
C THR A 113 15.32 7.63 18.63
N GLY A 114 16.47 7.38 18.00
CA GLY A 114 17.67 6.89 18.67
C GLY A 114 18.91 7.11 17.79
N CYS A 115 20.02 7.43 18.43
CA CYS A 115 21.32 7.54 17.78
C CYS A 115 22.40 7.07 18.74
N ILE A 116 23.27 6.19 18.28
CA ILE A 116 24.35 5.62 19.05
C ILE A 116 25.60 5.62 18.17
N VAL A 117 26.64 6.24 18.65
CA VAL A 117 27.97 6.21 18.01
C VAL A 117 28.88 5.28 18.80
N ARG A 118 29.52 4.35 18.13
CA ARG A 118 30.55 3.47 18.69
C ARG A 118 31.74 3.43 17.74
N ASP A 119 32.83 3.91 18.20
CA ASP A 119 34.03 4.09 17.37
C ASP A 119 33.73 4.93 16.13
N SER A 120 33.76 4.33 14.94
CA SER A 120 33.43 4.97 13.67
C SER A 120 32.07 4.54 13.13
N ASP A 121 31.33 3.70 13.88
CA ASP A 121 30.01 3.19 13.48
C ASP A 121 28.90 4.06 14.08
N VAL A 122 27.96 4.46 13.25
CA VAL A 122 26.75 5.18 13.66
C VAL A 122 25.54 4.30 13.47
N THR A 123 24.79 4.11 14.53
CA THR A 123 23.50 3.43 14.51
C THR A 123 22.40 4.46 14.72
N ALA A 124 21.53 4.62 13.72
CA ALA A 124 20.39 5.53 13.76
C ALA A 124 19.07 4.74 13.77
N GLU A 125 18.12 5.22 14.56
CA GLU A 125 16.75 4.73 14.57
C GLU A 125 15.81 5.88 14.18
N ALA A 126 15.07 5.72 13.10
CA ALA A 126 14.11 6.70 12.60
C ALA A 126 12.69 6.20 12.72
N GLY A 127 11.76 7.11 13.04
CA GLY A 127 10.35 6.81 13.19
C GLY A 127 9.46 7.68 12.32
N VAL A 128 8.48 7.06 11.68
CA VAL A 128 7.47 7.71 10.84
C VAL A 128 6.09 7.41 11.39
N SER A 129 5.23 8.43 11.41
CA SER A 129 3.81 8.24 11.76
C SER A 129 3.03 7.93 10.49
N PRO A 130 2.30 6.79 10.43
CA PRO A 130 1.46 6.48 9.29
C PRO A 130 0.34 7.51 9.13
N PHE A 131 -0.26 7.56 7.93
CA PHE A 131 -1.38 8.45 7.63
C PHE A 131 -2.57 8.26 8.58
N PHE A 132 -2.85 7.01 8.91
CA PHE A 132 -3.92 6.68 9.86
C PHE A 132 -3.41 6.74 11.29
N ARG A 133 -3.89 7.70 12.08
CA ARG A 133 -3.45 7.96 13.46
C ARG A 133 -3.73 6.84 14.47
N PHE A 134 -4.57 5.87 14.11
CA PHE A 134 -4.80 4.67 14.93
C PHE A 134 -3.72 3.60 14.77
N LEU A 135 -2.86 3.71 13.74
CA LEU A 135 -1.72 2.81 13.60
C LEU A 135 -0.57 3.27 14.49
N PRO A 136 0.19 2.34 15.06
CA PRO A 136 1.37 2.67 15.84
C PRO A 136 2.44 3.31 14.96
N ARG A 137 3.29 4.16 15.56
CA ARG A 137 4.47 4.73 14.90
C ARG A 137 5.40 3.61 14.44
N ILE A 138 5.77 3.63 13.18
CA ILE A 138 6.67 2.65 12.58
C ILE A 138 8.10 3.14 12.72
N ARG A 139 8.98 2.28 13.23
CA ARG A 139 10.39 2.57 13.43
C ARG A 139 11.25 1.63 12.60
N ALA A 140 12.38 2.16 12.14
CA ALA A 140 13.41 1.38 11.48
C ALA A 140 14.78 1.76 12.05
N LYS A 141 15.71 0.82 11.98
CA LYS A 141 17.04 0.98 12.50
C LYS A 141 18.07 0.65 11.43
N ALA A 142 19.08 1.49 11.30
CA ALA A 142 20.18 1.30 10.38
C ALA A 142 21.51 1.53 11.06
N LYS A 143 22.56 0.95 10.51
CA LYS A 143 23.93 1.11 10.97
C LYS A 143 24.82 1.41 9.78
N ALA A 144 25.65 2.42 9.89
CA ALA A 144 26.66 2.78 8.91
C ALA A 144 28.03 2.99 9.57
N GLY A 145 29.07 2.64 8.86
CA GLY A 145 30.46 2.80 9.32
C GLY A 145 31.43 2.33 8.26
N PRO A 146 32.73 2.49 8.46
CA PRO A 146 33.74 2.00 7.54
C PRO A 146 33.67 0.47 7.47
N VAL A 147 33.67 -0.06 6.27
CA VAL A 147 33.79 -1.50 6.04
C VAL A 147 35.26 -1.84 5.83
N ASP A 148 35.77 -2.79 6.61
CA ASP A 148 37.10 -3.35 6.33
C ASP A 148 37.01 -4.11 4.99
N CYS A 149 37.71 -3.59 3.98
CA CYS A 149 37.87 -4.32 2.73
C CYS A 149 38.77 -5.52 3.02
N VAL A 150 38.19 -6.61 3.49
CA VAL A 150 38.90 -7.89 3.55
C VAL A 150 39.24 -8.29 2.13
N SER A 151 40.49 -8.05 1.73
CA SER A 151 41.05 -8.57 0.50
C SER A 151 40.85 -10.10 0.52
N ARG A 152 39.87 -10.56 -0.28
CA ARG A 152 39.64 -11.99 -0.51
C ARG A 152 40.78 -12.48 -1.44
N ASN A 153 41.98 -12.58 -0.87
CA ASN A 153 43.07 -13.32 -1.49
C ASN A 153 42.80 -14.80 -1.20
N GLY A 154 42.22 -15.49 -2.19
CA GLY A 154 42.10 -16.93 -2.28
C GLY A 154 42.31 -17.34 -3.72
#